data_7b9d6b2c74e230e6ab09735350d7b2e2
#
_entry.id   7b9d6b2c74e230e6ab09735350d7b2e2
#
_cell.length_a   1.000
_cell.length_b   1.000
_cell.length_c   1.000
_cell.angle_alpha   90.00
_cell.angle_beta   90.00
_cell.angle_gamma   90.00
#
_symmetry.space_group_name_H-M   'P 1'
#
loop_
_entity.id
_entity.type
_entity.pdbx_description
1 polymer ?
#
loop_
_entity_poly.entity_id
_entity_poly.type
_entity_poly.pdbx_seq_one_letter_code
_entity_poly.pdbx_strand_id
1 'polypeptide(L)'
;LGLLDEVYPAGDEVVLIYEVTGKVVRPGGLPIESGVAVFNVETVYNAYRALHENTPVEDKLVSVVAEVENPITVRVPIGTPLDEVVALAGHVTTPNPVYFVGGPMMGNIGTGAQPVTKTTNAILVLPEDHYIVQKKLKKNSIDMKRAAACCCQCTMCTDLCPRHLLGHPIEPNKFMLAATCKDIQEPNIFVNTMFCSSCGVCELYSCFQGLSPRSLMAEYKAGLRANGIKPPAEEAKPTGPE
;
A
#
# COMPACT_ATOMS: atom_id res chain seq x y z
N LEU A 1 -0.94 10.75 -24.57
CA LEU A 1 -1.65 10.96 -23.31
C LEU A 1 -2.78 9.96 -23.22
N GLY A 2 -2.80 9.15 -22.16
CA GLY A 2 -3.92 8.28 -21.82
C GLY A 2 -4.62 8.80 -20.57
N LEU A 3 -5.93 8.72 -20.52
CA LEU A 3 -6.71 8.92 -19.32
C LEU A 3 -6.97 7.54 -18.73
N LEU A 4 -6.81 7.42 -17.43
CA LEU A 4 -7.12 6.21 -16.67
C LEU A 4 -8.43 6.42 -15.93
N ASP A 5 -9.15 5.33 -15.67
CA ASP A 5 -10.31 5.37 -14.79
C ASP A 5 -9.92 5.73 -13.36
N GLU A 6 -10.79 6.45 -12.66
CA GLU A 6 -10.60 6.82 -11.24
C GLU A 6 -10.87 5.63 -10.32
N VAL A 7 -10.02 4.60 -10.41
CA VAL A 7 -10.14 3.38 -9.61
C VAL A 7 -8.90 3.17 -8.74
N TYR A 8 -9.07 2.46 -7.63
CA TYR A 8 -7.95 2.09 -6.78
C TYR A 8 -7.65 0.59 -6.92
N PRO A 9 -6.40 0.17 -7.12
CA PRO A 9 -5.14 0.94 -7.06
C PRO A 9 -4.55 1.26 -8.44
N ALA A 10 -5.14 2.12 -9.23
CA ALA A 10 -4.64 2.48 -10.58
C ALA A 10 -3.16 2.91 -10.60
N GLY A 11 -2.63 3.44 -9.49
CA GLY A 11 -1.23 3.83 -9.34
C GLY A 11 -0.26 2.67 -9.00
N ASP A 12 -0.74 1.44 -8.80
CA ASP A 12 0.15 0.28 -8.68
C ASP A 12 0.81 0.00 -10.04
N GLU A 13 2.15 -0.14 -10.06
CA GLU A 13 2.90 -0.23 -11.33
C GLU A 13 2.43 -1.36 -12.25
N VAL A 14 2.05 -2.51 -11.70
CA VAL A 14 1.62 -3.66 -12.50
C VAL A 14 0.20 -3.48 -13.02
N VAL A 15 -0.69 -2.90 -12.21
CA VAL A 15 -2.04 -2.53 -12.62
C VAL A 15 -1.97 -1.47 -13.72
N LEU A 16 -1.17 -0.42 -13.52
CA LEU A 16 -0.97 0.66 -14.48
C LEU A 16 -0.47 0.15 -15.84
N ILE A 17 0.50 -0.77 -15.84
CA ILE A 17 1.00 -1.36 -17.09
C ILE A 17 -0.11 -2.11 -17.82
N TYR A 18 -0.90 -2.90 -17.11
CA TYR A 18 -2.02 -3.62 -17.70
C TYR A 18 -3.07 -2.67 -18.29
N GLU A 19 -3.50 -1.66 -17.54
CA GLU A 19 -4.49 -0.67 -18.00
C GLU A 19 -4.04 0.10 -19.24
N VAL A 20 -2.75 0.43 -19.32
CA VAL A 20 -2.23 1.23 -20.45
C VAL A 20 -1.87 0.38 -21.67
N THR A 21 -1.39 -0.84 -21.45
CA THR A 21 -0.76 -1.65 -22.53
C THR A 21 -1.44 -2.98 -22.80
N GLY A 22 -2.35 -3.44 -21.93
CA GLY A 22 -2.92 -4.78 -21.96
C GLY A 22 -1.92 -5.90 -21.57
N LYS A 23 -0.68 -5.56 -21.22
CA LYS A 23 0.34 -6.54 -20.85
C LYS A 23 0.31 -6.86 -19.37
N VAL A 24 0.33 -8.14 -19.05
CA VAL A 24 0.46 -8.61 -17.66
C VAL A 24 1.94 -8.79 -17.32
N VAL A 25 2.40 -8.14 -16.26
CA VAL A 25 3.73 -8.38 -15.69
C VAL A 25 3.67 -9.69 -14.90
N ARG A 26 4.58 -10.61 -15.19
CA ARG A 26 4.62 -11.92 -14.50
C ARG A 26 4.76 -11.77 -12.97
N PRO A 27 4.28 -12.74 -12.18
CA PRO A 27 4.47 -12.73 -10.73
C PRO A 27 5.96 -12.62 -10.35
N GLY A 28 6.30 -11.63 -9.50
CA GLY A 28 7.69 -11.36 -9.12
C GLY A 28 8.57 -10.76 -10.21
N GLY A 29 8.06 -10.52 -11.42
CA GLY A 29 8.76 -9.88 -12.52
C GLY A 29 8.88 -8.37 -12.36
N LEU A 30 9.74 -7.78 -13.18
CA LEU A 30 9.93 -6.33 -13.22
C LEU A 30 9.22 -5.74 -14.46
N PRO A 31 8.66 -4.51 -14.37
CA PRO A 31 8.08 -3.81 -15.51
C PRO A 31 8.94 -3.78 -16.77
N ILE A 32 10.24 -3.64 -16.59
CA ILE A 32 11.20 -3.58 -17.71
C ILE A 32 11.22 -4.85 -18.56
N GLU A 33 10.88 -6.01 -17.99
CA GLU A 33 10.78 -7.27 -18.73
C GLU A 33 9.63 -7.26 -19.74
N SER A 34 8.62 -6.43 -19.49
CA SER A 34 7.50 -6.18 -20.42
C SER A 34 7.77 -5.03 -21.38
N GLY A 35 8.99 -4.47 -21.36
CA GLY A 35 9.39 -3.33 -22.19
C GLY A 35 8.81 -1.99 -21.72
N VAL A 36 8.44 -1.87 -20.44
CA VAL A 36 7.81 -0.68 -19.85
C VAL A 36 8.61 -0.21 -18.65
N ALA A 37 8.74 1.11 -18.48
CA ALA A 37 9.28 1.73 -17.28
C ALA A 37 8.22 2.67 -16.69
N VAL A 38 7.95 2.52 -15.37
CA VAL A 38 6.98 3.34 -14.65
C VAL A 38 7.72 4.31 -13.74
N PHE A 39 7.41 5.58 -13.86
CA PHE A 39 7.99 6.65 -13.04
C PHE A 39 6.90 7.47 -12.38
N ASN A 40 7.13 7.85 -11.14
CA ASN A 40 6.33 8.87 -10.48
C ASN A 40 6.55 10.22 -11.17
N VAL A 41 5.49 11.01 -11.36
CA VAL A 41 5.55 12.31 -12.04
C VAL A 41 6.53 13.28 -11.38
N GLU A 42 6.63 13.27 -10.06
CA GLU A 42 7.57 14.12 -9.33
C GLU A 42 9.03 13.68 -9.56
N THR A 43 9.27 12.38 -9.74
CA THR A 43 10.60 11.87 -10.14
C THR A 43 11.01 12.40 -11.51
N VAL A 44 10.10 12.38 -12.49
CA VAL A 44 10.36 12.93 -13.83
C VAL A 44 10.62 14.43 -13.76
N TYR A 45 9.82 15.16 -13.01
CA TYR A 45 10.00 16.60 -12.78
C TYR A 45 11.35 16.93 -12.15
N ASN A 46 11.73 16.19 -11.11
CA ASN A 46 13.01 16.37 -10.44
C ASN A 46 14.20 16.00 -11.34
N ALA A 47 14.06 14.97 -12.18
CA ALA A 47 15.08 14.64 -13.19
C ALA A 47 15.25 15.77 -14.19
N TYR A 48 14.17 16.39 -14.66
CA TYR A 48 14.25 17.57 -15.52
C TYR A 48 14.99 18.73 -14.84
N ARG A 49 14.65 19.05 -13.58
CA ARG A 49 15.33 20.12 -12.83
C ARG A 49 16.83 19.84 -12.65
N ALA A 50 17.18 18.60 -12.34
CA ALA A 50 18.57 18.22 -12.18
C ALA A 50 19.38 18.37 -13.49
N LEU A 51 18.79 17.99 -14.63
CA LEU A 51 19.47 18.02 -15.93
C LEU A 51 19.52 19.41 -16.56
N HIS A 52 18.48 20.22 -16.42
CA HIS A 52 18.36 21.50 -17.10
C HIS A 52 18.62 22.72 -16.20
N GLU A 53 18.32 22.59 -14.92
CA GLU A 53 18.45 23.69 -13.95
C GLU A 53 19.60 23.45 -12.95
N ASN A 54 20.29 22.30 -13.05
CA ASN A 54 21.34 21.87 -12.11
C ASN A 54 20.89 21.95 -10.64
N THR A 55 19.60 21.66 -10.39
CA THR A 55 18.98 21.73 -9.07
C THR A 55 18.82 20.33 -8.49
N PRO A 56 19.44 20.01 -7.35
CA PRO A 56 19.27 18.73 -6.68
C PRO A 56 17.87 18.58 -6.05
N VAL A 57 17.54 17.37 -5.63
CA VAL A 57 16.27 17.08 -4.94
C VAL A 57 16.39 17.48 -3.48
N GLU A 58 15.95 18.69 -3.14
CA GLU A 58 16.03 19.28 -1.80
C GLU A 58 14.64 19.45 -1.16
N ASP A 59 13.61 19.46 -1.96
CA ASP A 59 12.24 19.72 -1.55
C ASP A 59 11.28 18.58 -1.96
N LYS A 60 10.10 18.60 -1.33
CA LYS A 60 9.03 17.64 -1.56
C LYS A 60 7.69 18.34 -1.57
N LEU A 61 6.80 17.94 -2.49
CA LEU A 61 5.39 18.32 -2.44
C LEU A 61 4.65 17.41 -1.46
N VAL A 62 4.04 17.98 -0.43
CA VAL A 62 3.32 17.28 0.62
C VAL A 62 1.92 17.84 0.73
N SER A 63 0.91 16.98 0.66
CA SER A 63 -0.49 17.36 0.90
C SER A 63 -0.85 17.16 2.36
N VAL A 64 -1.37 18.19 3.01
CA VAL A 64 -1.93 18.13 4.37
C VAL A 64 -3.43 18.23 4.26
N VAL A 65 -4.14 17.22 4.73
CA VAL A 65 -5.59 17.08 4.53
C VAL A 65 -6.29 16.47 5.75
N ALA A 66 -7.59 16.41 5.69
CA ALA A 66 -8.55 15.93 6.69
C ALA A 66 -8.81 16.96 7.79
N GLU A 67 -8.58 16.67 9.07
CA GLU A 67 -8.96 17.51 10.21
C GLU A 67 -8.03 18.71 10.41
N VAL A 68 -7.92 19.54 9.38
CA VAL A 68 -7.18 20.81 9.37
C VAL A 68 -8.06 21.92 8.80
N GLU A 69 -7.80 23.15 9.24
CA GLU A 69 -8.58 24.32 8.83
C GLU A 69 -8.55 24.57 7.32
N ASN A 70 -7.37 24.46 6.72
CA ASN A 70 -7.13 24.74 5.30
C ASN A 70 -6.37 23.57 4.66
N PRO A 71 -7.04 22.55 4.10
CA PRO A 71 -6.37 21.50 3.35
C PRO A 71 -5.51 22.10 2.23
N ILE A 72 -4.22 21.77 2.20
CA ILE A 72 -3.25 22.41 1.30
C ILE A 72 -2.19 21.42 0.81
N THR A 73 -1.65 21.66 -0.37
CA THR A 73 -0.41 21.03 -0.84
C THR A 73 0.71 22.06 -0.79
N VAL A 74 1.75 21.76 -0.04
CA VAL A 74 2.89 22.66 0.17
C VAL A 74 4.18 22.04 -0.35
N ARG A 75 5.10 22.88 -0.76
CA ARG A 75 6.48 22.50 -1.07
C ARG A 75 7.33 22.79 0.15
N VAL A 76 7.92 21.75 0.72
CA VAL A 76 8.75 21.86 1.94
C VAL A 76 10.11 21.19 1.74
N PRO A 77 11.16 21.66 2.39
CA PRO A 77 12.46 21.00 2.41
C PRO A 77 12.34 19.57 2.95
N ILE A 78 13.12 18.65 2.36
CA ILE A 78 13.28 17.31 2.92
C ILE A 78 13.96 17.43 4.29
N GLY A 79 13.41 16.75 5.30
CA GLY A 79 13.89 16.87 6.68
C GLY A 79 13.02 17.74 7.58
N THR A 80 12.07 18.52 7.03
CA THR A 80 11.13 19.32 7.83
C THR A 80 10.27 18.41 8.71
N PRO A 81 10.13 18.68 10.02
CA PRO A 81 9.25 17.90 10.90
C PRO A 81 7.79 17.97 10.47
N LEU A 82 7.03 16.88 10.66
CA LEU A 82 5.61 16.83 10.28
C LEU A 82 4.77 17.90 11.00
N ASP A 83 5.08 18.22 12.27
CA ASP A 83 4.38 19.28 13.02
C ASP A 83 4.48 20.64 12.32
N GLU A 84 5.65 20.99 11.80
CA GLU A 84 5.85 22.25 11.07
C GLU A 84 5.06 22.25 9.75
N VAL A 85 5.01 21.11 9.06
CA VAL A 85 4.26 21.00 7.80
C VAL A 85 2.75 21.10 8.06
N VAL A 86 2.24 20.45 9.11
CA VAL A 86 0.83 20.51 9.49
C VAL A 86 0.43 21.92 9.91
N ALA A 87 1.31 22.64 10.61
CA ALA A 87 1.07 24.03 11.01
C ALA A 87 0.81 24.98 9.82
N LEU A 88 1.34 24.66 8.62
CA LEU A 88 1.06 25.44 7.40
C LEU A 88 -0.39 25.32 6.92
N ALA A 89 -1.09 24.27 7.34
CA ALA A 89 -2.51 24.04 7.03
C ALA A 89 -3.46 24.77 8.03
N GLY A 90 -2.91 25.57 8.96
CA GLY A 90 -3.69 26.30 9.96
C GLY A 90 -4.00 25.45 11.20
N HIS A 91 -5.16 25.73 11.80
CA HIS A 91 -5.57 25.07 13.03
C HIS A 91 -6.01 23.61 12.78
N VAL A 92 -5.59 22.72 13.68
CA VAL A 92 -6.09 21.32 13.70
C VAL A 92 -7.46 21.29 14.36
N THR A 93 -8.45 20.74 13.68
CA THR A 93 -9.88 20.82 14.07
C THR A 93 -10.32 19.69 15.01
N THR A 94 -9.46 18.71 15.27
CA THR A 94 -9.77 17.56 16.13
C THR A 94 -8.93 17.55 17.40
N PRO A 95 -9.51 17.14 18.55
CA PRO A 95 -8.72 16.82 19.73
C PRO A 95 -7.92 15.53 19.51
N ASN A 96 -6.74 15.41 20.12
CA ASN A 96 -5.86 14.25 20.02
C ASN A 96 -5.58 13.82 18.55
N PRO A 97 -4.98 14.69 17.73
CA PRO A 97 -4.70 14.40 16.35
C PRO A 97 -3.66 13.31 16.21
N VAL A 98 -3.88 12.41 15.25
CA VAL A 98 -2.93 11.41 14.82
C VAL A 98 -2.50 11.74 13.38
N TYR A 99 -1.20 11.83 13.14
CA TYR A 99 -0.67 12.03 11.80
C TYR A 99 -0.56 10.69 11.09
N PHE A 100 -1.29 10.58 10.00
CA PHE A 100 -1.27 9.39 9.15
C PHE A 100 -0.50 9.73 7.86
N VAL A 101 0.73 9.20 7.75
CA VAL A 101 1.66 9.52 6.67
C VAL A 101 1.42 8.62 5.47
N GLY A 102 1.07 9.22 4.35
CA GLY A 102 0.69 8.53 3.12
C GLY A 102 -0.82 8.49 2.90
N GLY A 103 -1.26 7.71 1.93
CA GLY A 103 -2.69 7.56 1.63
C GLY A 103 -3.44 6.69 2.64
N PRO A 104 -4.78 6.79 2.71
CA PRO A 104 -5.59 6.09 3.71
C PRO A 104 -5.45 4.57 3.65
N MET A 105 -5.19 4.01 2.48
CA MET A 105 -5.08 2.57 2.28
C MET A 105 -3.72 2.01 2.71
N MET A 106 -2.63 2.70 2.40
CA MET A 106 -1.26 2.19 2.57
C MET A 106 -0.44 2.92 3.63
N GLY A 107 -0.85 4.12 4.05
CA GLY A 107 -0.13 4.96 4.99
C GLY A 107 0.09 4.32 6.37
N ASN A 108 0.94 4.96 7.16
CA ASN A 108 1.26 4.53 8.52
C ASN A 108 1.15 5.71 9.50
N ILE A 109 0.98 5.40 10.78
CA ILE A 109 0.99 6.42 11.83
C ILE A 109 2.41 6.97 11.97
N GLY A 110 2.53 8.29 11.92
CA GLY A 110 3.75 9.05 12.13
C GLY A 110 3.72 9.83 13.44
N THR A 111 4.87 10.37 13.81
CA THR A 111 5.02 11.28 14.96
C THR A 111 5.33 12.69 14.46
N GLY A 112 4.95 13.72 15.21
CA GLY A 112 5.17 15.11 14.83
C GLY A 112 6.63 15.47 14.55
N ALA A 113 7.56 14.89 15.30
CA ALA A 113 9.00 15.08 15.10
C ALA A 113 9.58 14.28 13.91
N GLN A 114 8.79 13.39 13.29
CA GLN A 114 9.25 12.61 12.13
C GLN A 114 9.55 13.57 10.96
N PRO A 115 10.71 13.45 10.30
CA PRO A 115 11.04 14.31 9.16
C PRO A 115 10.30 13.89 7.89
N VAL A 116 9.98 14.87 7.05
CA VAL A 116 9.58 14.66 5.66
C VAL A 116 10.71 13.96 4.90
N THR A 117 10.37 12.93 4.18
CA THR A 117 11.29 12.15 3.35
C THR A 117 10.91 12.26 1.87
N LYS A 118 11.73 11.74 0.97
CA LYS A 118 11.41 11.66 -0.47
C LYS A 118 10.14 10.87 -0.79
N THR A 119 9.67 10.03 0.14
CA THR A 119 8.47 9.20 -0.01
C THR A 119 7.25 9.75 0.73
N THR A 120 7.36 10.89 1.42
CA THR A 120 6.26 11.54 2.12
C THR A 120 5.43 12.35 1.12
N ASN A 121 4.28 11.81 0.69
CA ASN A 121 3.40 12.48 -0.29
C ASN A 121 2.21 13.18 0.36
N ALA A 122 1.74 12.68 1.51
CA ALA A 122 0.58 13.22 2.19
C ALA A 122 0.68 13.01 3.70
N ILE A 123 0.05 13.90 4.46
CA ILE A 123 -0.18 13.81 5.89
C ILE A 123 -1.69 13.98 6.08
N LEU A 124 -2.37 12.93 6.53
CA LEU A 124 -3.76 13.00 6.93
C LEU A 124 -3.79 13.22 8.44
N VAL A 125 -4.40 14.31 8.87
CA VAL A 125 -4.63 14.56 10.30
C VAL A 125 -5.96 13.94 10.65
N LEU A 126 -5.95 12.90 11.47
CA LEU A 126 -7.14 12.13 11.82
C LEU A 126 -7.37 12.12 13.33
N PRO A 127 -8.61 12.03 13.82
CA PRO A 127 -8.86 11.82 15.24
C PRO A 127 -8.36 10.43 15.67
N GLU A 128 -7.95 10.30 16.92
CA GLU A 128 -7.41 9.04 17.46
C GLU A 128 -8.41 7.88 17.32
N ASP A 129 -9.70 8.13 17.44
CA ASP A 129 -10.79 7.15 17.35
C ASP A 129 -11.18 6.81 15.90
N HIS A 130 -10.56 7.44 14.90
CA HIS A 130 -10.85 7.16 13.50
C HIS A 130 -10.59 5.69 13.14
N TYR A 131 -11.50 5.07 12.39
CA TYR A 131 -11.45 3.64 12.04
C TYR A 131 -10.09 3.18 11.49
N ILE A 132 -9.49 3.95 10.58
CA ILE A 132 -8.20 3.61 9.98
C ILE A 132 -7.08 3.64 11.03
N VAL A 133 -7.09 4.63 11.95
CA VAL A 133 -6.12 4.76 13.03
C VAL A 133 -6.23 3.56 13.97
N GLN A 134 -7.44 3.27 14.46
CA GLN A 134 -7.69 2.14 15.34
C GLN A 134 -7.32 0.81 14.69
N LYS A 135 -7.54 0.66 13.39
CA LYS A 135 -7.14 -0.54 12.66
C LYS A 135 -5.63 -0.70 12.58
N LYS A 136 -4.88 0.39 12.42
CA LYS A 136 -3.40 0.37 12.40
C LYS A 136 -2.77 0.14 13.77
N LEU A 137 -3.39 0.64 14.83
CA LEU A 137 -2.93 0.43 16.21
C LEU A 137 -3.17 -0.99 16.71
N LYS A 138 -4.03 -1.72 16.06
CA LYS A 138 -4.43 -3.07 16.46
C LYS A 138 -3.28 -4.07 16.23
N LYS A 139 -3.06 -4.93 17.23
CA LYS A 139 -2.03 -5.99 17.15
C LYS A 139 -2.47 -7.13 16.23
N ASN A 140 -1.59 -7.58 15.34
CA ASN A 140 -1.84 -8.71 14.45
C ASN A 140 -2.21 -10.00 15.19
N SER A 141 -1.68 -10.23 16.41
CA SER A 141 -2.04 -11.40 17.23
C SER A 141 -3.53 -11.41 17.63
N ILE A 142 -4.15 -10.25 17.80
CA ILE A 142 -5.60 -10.12 18.06
C ILE A 142 -6.36 -10.41 16.76
N ASP A 143 -5.91 -9.87 15.64
CA ASP A 143 -6.55 -10.09 14.34
C ASP A 143 -6.45 -11.55 13.89
N MET A 144 -5.36 -12.24 14.21
CA MET A 144 -5.23 -13.67 13.97
C MET A 144 -6.29 -14.49 14.74
N LYS A 145 -6.47 -14.19 16.04
CA LYS A 145 -7.51 -14.85 16.86
C LYS A 145 -8.92 -14.57 16.34
N ARG A 146 -9.18 -13.32 15.93
CA ARG A 146 -10.45 -12.95 15.31
C ARG A 146 -10.66 -13.65 13.97
N ALA A 147 -9.62 -13.76 13.17
CA ALA A 147 -9.69 -14.48 11.89
C ALA A 147 -10.08 -15.95 12.08
N ALA A 148 -9.50 -16.62 13.09
CA ALA A 148 -9.88 -18.00 13.42
C ALA A 148 -11.36 -18.15 13.84
N ALA A 149 -11.93 -17.12 14.45
CA ALA A 149 -13.32 -17.16 14.94
C ALA A 149 -14.36 -16.66 13.91
N CYS A 150 -14.00 -15.68 13.09
CA CYS A 150 -14.98 -14.90 12.30
C CYS A 150 -14.74 -14.98 10.78
N CYS A 151 -13.64 -15.55 10.28
CA CYS A 151 -13.41 -15.64 8.84
C CYS A 151 -14.37 -16.66 8.23
N CYS A 152 -15.38 -16.20 7.50
CA CYS A 152 -16.39 -17.05 6.86
C CYS A 152 -16.01 -17.52 5.45
N GLN A 153 -14.77 -17.30 5.01
CA GLN A 153 -14.25 -17.72 3.69
C GLN A 153 -15.12 -17.22 2.50
N CYS A 154 -15.65 -16.01 2.59
CA CYS A 154 -16.50 -15.39 1.58
C CYS A 154 -15.79 -15.03 0.27
N THR A 155 -14.48 -15.22 0.18
CA THR A 155 -13.58 -14.94 -0.95
C THR A 155 -13.39 -13.48 -1.36
N MET A 156 -14.20 -12.54 -0.89
CA MET A 156 -14.15 -11.12 -1.27
C MET A 156 -12.76 -10.48 -1.24
N CYS A 157 -11.89 -10.89 -0.29
CA CYS A 157 -10.52 -10.40 -0.20
C CYS A 157 -9.62 -10.91 -1.34
N THR A 158 -9.98 -12.01 -1.99
CA THR A 158 -9.31 -12.56 -3.17
C THR A 158 -9.94 -12.01 -4.45
N ASP A 159 -11.26 -12.02 -4.54
CA ASP A 159 -12.00 -11.57 -5.72
C ASP A 159 -11.74 -10.10 -6.07
N LEU A 160 -11.46 -9.27 -5.06
CA LEU A 160 -11.11 -7.86 -5.24
C LEU A 160 -9.60 -7.60 -5.15
N CYS A 161 -8.77 -8.65 -5.07
CA CYS A 161 -7.32 -8.47 -5.05
C CYS A 161 -6.78 -8.13 -6.44
N PRO A 162 -6.20 -6.93 -6.65
CA PRO A 162 -5.75 -6.51 -7.99
C PRO A 162 -4.65 -7.42 -8.55
N ARG A 163 -3.82 -8.00 -7.68
CA ARG A 163 -2.79 -8.95 -8.11
C ARG A 163 -3.38 -10.31 -8.51
N HIS A 164 -4.40 -10.77 -7.80
CA HIS A 164 -5.13 -12.00 -8.16
C HIS A 164 -5.86 -11.84 -9.50
N LEU A 165 -6.53 -10.71 -9.69
CA LEU A 165 -7.23 -10.39 -10.94
C LEU A 165 -6.31 -10.33 -12.16
N LEU A 166 -5.04 -10.00 -11.95
CA LEU A 166 -4.00 -10.06 -12.98
C LEU A 166 -3.36 -11.45 -13.15
N GLY A 167 -3.90 -12.48 -12.52
CA GLY A 167 -3.41 -13.86 -12.63
C GLY A 167 -2.22 -14.21 -11.74
N HIS A 168 -1.84 -13.33 -10.79
CA HIS A 168 -0.81 -13.68 -9.82
C HIS A 168 -1.33 -14.74 -8.83
N PRO A 169 -0.50 -15.70 -8.39
CA PRO A 169 -0.93 -16.81 -7.53
C PRO A 169 -1.07 -16.38 -6.06
N ILE A 170 -1.75 -15.28 -5.81
CA ILE A 170 -2.04 -14.76 -4.46
C ILE A 170 -3.53 -14.89 -4.17
N GLU A 171 -3.86 -15.59 -3.10
CA GLU A 171 -5.24 -15.86 -2.68
C GLU A 171 -5.38 -15.52 -1.18
N PRO A 172 -5.70 -14.25 -0.86
CA PRO A 172 -5.82 -13.82 0.53
C PRO A 172 -6.79 -14.65 1.38
N ASN A 173 -7.89 -15.16 0.82
CA ASN A 173 -8.82 -16.02 1.54
C ASN A 173 -8.18 -17.35 1.96
N LYS A 174 -7.42 -18.00 1.06
CA LYS A 174 -6.70 -19.24 1.38
C LYS A 174 -5.60 -18.99 2.41
N PHE A 175 -4.88 -17.84 2.30
CA PHE A 175 -3.94 -17.45 3.32
C PHE A 175 -4.60 -17.30 4.70
N MET A 176 -5.76 -16.61 4.77
CA MET A 176 -6.48 -16.43 6.03
C MET A 176 -6.91 -17.77 6.64
N LEU A 177 -7.31 -18.73 5.82
CA LEU A 177 -7.65 -20.07 6.26
C LEU A 177 -6.41 -20.82 6.77
N ALA A 178 -5.35 -20.90 5.97
CA ALA A 178 -4.14 -21.62 6.30
C ALA A 178 -3.41 -21.06 7.54
N ALA A 179 -3.43 -19.72 7.71
CA ALA A 179 -2.83 -19.07 8.86
C ALA A 179 -3.57 -19.34 10.17
N THR A 180 -4.86 -19.70 10.11
CA THR A 180 -5.70 -19.96 11.29
C THR A 180 -5.96 -21.43 11.55
N CYS A 181 -5.82 -22.28 10.54
CA CYS A 181 -6.04 -23.73 10.61
C CYS A 181 -4.70 -24.48 10.49
N LYS A 182 -4.27 -25.14 11.57
CA LYS A 182 -2.98 -25.86 11.61
C LYS A 182 -2.90 -27.09 10.71
N ASP A 183 -4.06 -27.61 10.29
CA ASP A 183 -4.14 -28.80 9.45
C ASP A 183 -3.84 -28.53 7.98
N ILE A 184 -3.83 -27.24 7.57
CA ILE A 184 -3.53 -26.86 6.20
C ILE A 184 -2.02 -26.60 6.08
N GLN A 185 -1.32 -27.54 5.44
CA GLN A 185 0.14 -27.49 5.26
C GLN A 185 0.48 -27.32 3.78
N GLU A 186 0.01 -26.24 3.17
CA GLU A 186 0.35 -25.86 1.79
C GLU A 186 1.36 -24.71 1.78
N PRO A 187 2.67 -24.97 1.71
CA PRO A 187 3.71 -23.94 1.81
C PRO A 187 3.56 -22.81 0.80
N ASN A 188 3.06 -23.13 -0.41
CA ASN A 188 2.88 -22.16 -1.48
C ASN A 188 1.91 -21.03 -1.11
N ILE A 189 0.89 -21.31 -0.29
CA ILE A 189 -0.05 -20.27 0.17
C ILE A 189 0.71 -19.17 0.92
N PHE A 190 1.66 -19.55 1.77
CA PHE A 190 2.46 -18.60 2.54
C PHE A 190 3.51 -17.91 1.66
N VAL A 191 4.18 -18.64 0.79
CA VAL A 191 5.20 -18.09 -0.12
C VAL A 191 4.56 -17.10 -1.11
N ASN A 192 3.35 -17.35 -1.58
CA ASN A 192 2.61 -16.48 -2.49
C ASN A 192 2.26 -15.11 -1.86
N THR A 193 2.34 -14.96 -0.52
CA THR A 193 2.24 -13.63 0.11
C THR A 193 3.32 -12.68 -0.36
N MET A 194 4.44 -13.19 -0.91
CA MET A 194 5.51 -12.40 -1.50
C MET A 194 5.04 -11.52 -2.68
N PHE A 195 3.99 -11.93 -3.37
CA PHE A 195 3.41 -11.19 -4.51
C PHE A 195 2.44 -10.08 -4.07
N CYS A 196 2.15 -9.95 -2.78
CA CYS A 196 1.29 -8.89 -2.25
C CYS A 196 1.91 -7.51 -2.47
N SER A 197 1.18 -6.60 -3.14
CA SER A 197 1.54 -5.18 -3.30
C SER A 197 1.28 -4.34 -2.05
N SER A 198 0.63 -4.91 -1.04
CA SER A 198 0.22 -4.22 0.19
C SER A 198 -0.76 -3.05 -0.03
N CYS A 199 -1.54 -3.08 -1.11
CA CYS A 199 -2.49 -2.01 -1.47
C CYS A 199 -3.60 -1.76 -0.43
N GLY A 200 -3.92 -2.75 0.41
CA GLY A 200 -4.92 -2.59 1.50
C GLY A 200 -6.37 -2.87 1.11
N VAL A 201 -6.70 -3.13 -0.16
CA VAL A 201 -8.08 -3.41 -0.61
C VAL A 201 -8.72 -4.53 0.18
N CYS A 202 -8.04 -5.66 0.35
CA CYS A 202 -8.55 -6.83 1.07
C CYS A 202 -8.84 -6.57 2.56
N GLU A 203 -8.22 -5.54 3.14
CA GLU A 203 -8.30 -5.23 4.56
C GLU A 203 -9.28 -4.09 4.88
N LEU A 204 -9.24 -3.02 4.08
CA LEU A 204 -10.00 -1.80 4.37
C LEU A 204 -11.31 -1.73 3.59
N TYR A 205 -11.41 -2.43 2.47
CA TYR A 205 -12.58 -2.37 1.60
C TYR A 205 -13.33 -3.71 1.53
N SER A 206 -12.63 -4.82 1.25
CA SER A 206 -13.27 -6.10 0.93
C SER A 206 -13.78 -6.86 2.16
N CYS A 207 -13.07 -6.78 3.29
CA CYS A 207 -13.41 -7.61 4.46
C CYS A 207 -14.50 -6.97 5.31
N PHE A 208 -15.76 -7.37 5.11
CA PHE A 208 -16.89 -6.90 5.92
C PHE A 208 -16.84 -7.38 7.39
N GLN A 209 -16.05 -8.42 7.71
CA GLN A 209 -15.77 -8.84 9.09
C GLN A 209 -14.72 -7.95 9.78
N GLY A 210 -14.16 -6.96 9.07
CA GLY A 210 -13.14 -6.06 9.61
C GLY A 210 -11.85 -6.76 10.01
N LEU A 211 -11.52 -7.91 9.37
CA LEU A 211 -10.24 -8.59 9.54
C LEU A 211 -9.13 -7.87 8.76
N SER A 212 -7.88 -8.25 9.00
CA SER A 212 -6.70 -7.60 8.43
C SER A 212 -5.83 -8.53 7.57
N PRO A 213 -6.34 -9.05 6.43
CA PRO A 213 -5.57 -9.98 5.59
C PRO A 213 -4.24 -9.40 5.11
N ARG A 214 -4.23 -8.15 4.67
CA ARG A 214 -3.01 -7.47 4.20
C ARG A 214 -1.95 -7.38 5.30
N SER A 215 -2.33 -6.97 6.51
CA SER A 215 -1.41 -6.79 7.63
C SER A 215 -0.83 -8.13 8.08
N LEU A 216 -1.63 -9.18 8.11
CA LEU A 216 -1.18 -10.54 8.43
C LEU A 216 -0.25 -11.09 7.33
N MET A 217 -0.61 -10.95 6.06
CA MET A 217 0.27 -11.34 4.94
C MET A 217 1.59 -10.57 4.95
N ALA A 218 1.58 -9.28 5.32
CA ALA A 218 2.81 -8.48 5.40
C ALA A 218 3.77 -8.99 6.48
N GLU A 219 3.25 -9.45 7.63
CA GLU A 219 4.05 -10.06 8.68
C GLU A 219 4.70 -11.37 8.21
N TYR A 220 3.93 -12.25 7.56
CA TYR A 220 4.48 -13.49 6.97
C TYR A 220 5.52 -13.20 5.89
N LYS A 221 5.24 -12.25 4.99
CA LYS A 221 6.18 -11.81 3.95
C LYS A 221 7.50 -11.29 4.55
N ALA A 222 7.43 -10.53 5.64
CA ALA A 222 8.61 -10.07 6.37
C ALA A 222 9.40 -11.24 6.97
N GLY A 223 8.71 -12.19 7.59
CA GLY A 223 9.33 -13.41 8.13
C GLY A 223 10.00 -14.27 7.05
N LEU A 224 9.36 -14.47 5.92
CA LEU A 224 9.95 -15.20 4.77
C LEU A 224 11.24 -14.53 4.29
N ARG A 225 11.22 -13.20 4.13
CA ARG A 225 12.40 -12.43 3.71
C ARG A 225 13.53 -12.50 4.73
N ALA A 226 13.22 -12.42 6.02
CA ALA A 226 14.21 -12.54 7.10
C ALA A 226 14.90 -13.91 7.10
N ASN A 227 14.20 -14.97 6.66
CA ASN A 227 14.74 -16.31 6.50
C ASN A 227 15.38 -16.56 5.11
N GLY A 228 15.59 -15.52 4.30
CA GLY A 228 16.25 -15.62 2.99
C GLY A 228 15.39 -16.27 1.90
N ILE A 229 14.10 -16.51 2.14
CA ILE A 229 13.19 -17.07 1.16
C ILE A 229 12.88 -15.97 0.13
N LYS A 230 13.13 -16.30 -1.14
CA LYS A 230 12.83 -15.42 -2.28
C LYS A 230 11.47 -15.78 -2.86
N PRO A 231 10.79 -14.83 -3.54
CA PRO A 231 9.60 -15.16 -4.31
C PRO A 231 9.95 -16.28 -5.31
N PRO A 232 9.04 -17.23 -5.55
CA PRO A 232 9.30 -18.29 -6.54
C PRO A 232 9.67 -17.61 -7.87
N ALA A 233 10.86 -17.91 -8.38
CA ALA A 233 11.23 -17.60 -9.74
C ALA A 233 10.46 -18.59 -10.60
N GLU A 234 9.24 -18.22 -10.96
CA GLU A 234 8.49 -18.66 -12.02
C GLU A 234 8.35 -20.06 -12.62
N GLU A 235 7.13 -20.53 -12.57
CA GLU A 235 6.52 -21.21 -13.72
C GLU A 235 5.04 -20.79 -13.90
N ALA A 236 4.60 -19.70 -13.32
CA ALA A 236 3.24 -19.20 -13.50
C ALA A 236 3.11 -18.56 -14.90
N LYS A 237 2.54 -19.29 -15.86
CA LYS A 237 2.00 -18.66 -17.07
C LYS A 237 0.94 -17.65 -16.64
N PRO A 238 1.00 -16.39 -17.08
CA PRO A 238 -0.05 -15.43 -16.79
C PRO A 238 -1.34 -15.94 -17.44
N THR A 239 -2.29 -16.35 -16.62
CA THR A 239 -3.67 -16.53 -17.05
C THR A 239 -4.34 -15.17 -17.03
N GLY A 240 -4.09 -14.36 -18.06
CA GLY A 240 -4.88 -13.19 -18.31
C GLY A 240 -6.32 -13.61 -18.67
N PRO A 241 -7.32 -12.76 -18.40
CA PRO A 241 -8.67 -13.00 -18.93
C PRO A 241 -8.58 -13.07 -20.45
N GLU A 242 -9.23 -14.10 -21.03
CA GLU A 242 -9.48 -14.22 -22.48
C GLU A 242 -10.40 -13.11 -22.97
#